data_e74c7ee80d7faef87b7be7e51f965421
#
_entry.id   e74c7ee80d7faef87b7be7e51f965421
#
_cell.length_a   1.000
_cell.length_b   1.000
_cell.length_c   1.000
_cell.angle_alpha   90.00
_cell.angle_beta   90.00
_cell.angle_gamma   90.00
#
_symmetry.space_group_name_H-M   'P 1'
#
loop_
_entity.id
_entity.type
_entity.pdbx_description
1 polymer ?
#
loop_
_entity_poly.entity_id
_entity_poly.type
_entity_poly.pdbx_seq_one_letter_code
_entity_poly.pdbx_strand_id
1 'polypeptide(L)'
;MFQPLEWFVGLRYLRSRRRRGGVASFMSAASLLGIALGVAALIIILSVMNGLETETRTRLLSVNAHATIASSAGIGDWREWQTRLEGTAGVTGVAPYVNIEGMLAAGANLKPALVRGIEPDAERRVSEIERELVSGSLAELSPGAHKILLGRILALQLGVSVGDPVTLLVPRVSEGRVKPRLASFTVAGTFEAGIQDNDAGLAFVDLHDASELEGLNGAAEGVAVRLENPLDVESFRQREASSLPAGLRYSDWAEDHRNLFNAIHIEKTMMRIILMFIVAVAAFNIVASLMMVVIDKQKDIAILRTCGLEPRRVARIFLVQGAMIGFVGTLGGIVLGLVCALNIDVIVPWLEDTFHFKIMPGDIYYVTQIPSEVHLFDVVTIPAVAFLVALLATLYPARRAAAVAPAVALRYD
;
A
#
# COMPACT_ATOMS: atom_id res chain seq x y z
N MET A 1 -52.82 2.13 -0.34
CA MET A 1 -51.44 2.09 -0.87
C MET A 1 -51.11 0.64 -1.17
N PHE A 2 -51.26 0.20 -2.42
CA PHE A 2 -50.97 -1.19 -2.82
C PHE A 2 -49.43 -1.34 -2.90
N GLN A 3 -48.84 -1.89 -1.87
CA GLN A 3 -47.47 -2.41 -2.00
C GLN A 3 -47.52 -3.66 -2.90
N PRO A 4 -46.63 -3.83 -3.88
CA PRO A 4 -46.61 -5.05 -4.69
C PRO A 4 -46.47 -6.24 -3.75
N LEU A 5 -47.31 -7.26 -3.94
CA LEU A 5 -47.43 -8.45 -3.08
C LEU A 5 -46.07 -9.11 -2.78
N GLU A 6 -45.18 -9.05 -3.75
CA GLU A 6 -43.84 -9.62 -3.71
C GLU A 6 -42.96 -9.00 -2.60
N TRP A 7 -43.04 -7.67 -2.45
CA TRP A 7 -42.34 -6.93 -1.41
C TRP A 7 -42.91 -7.23 -0.02
N PHE A 8 -44.22 -7.22 0.08
CA PHE A 8 -44.89 -7.51 1.38
C PHE A 8 -44.57 -8.92 1.89
N VAL A 9 -44.67 -9.93 1.03
CA VAL A 9 -44.41 -11.33 1.39
C VAL A 9 -42.92 -11.57 1.63
N GLY A 10 -42.03 -11.00 0.79
CA GLY A 10 -40.56 -11.13 0.94
C GLY A 10 -40.06 -10.55 2.26
N LEU A 11 -40.49 -9.35 2.63
CA LEU A 11 -40.16 -8.71 3.91
C LEU A 11 -40.73 -9.46 5.11
N ARG A 12 -41.95 -9.99 4.98
CA ARG A 12 -42.58 -10.76 6.04
C ARG A 12 -41.85 -12.10 6.28
N TYR A 13 -41.31 -12.73 5.27
CA TYR A 13 -40.51 -13.94 5.42
C TYR A 13 -39.18 -13.66 6.16
N LEU A 14 -38.54 -12.54 5.90
CA LEU A 14 -37.36 -12.08 6.67
C LEU A 14 -37.69 -11.82 8.17
N ARG A 15 -38.87 -11.26 8.46
CA ARG A 15 -39.26 -10.86 9.84
C ARG A 15 -39.97 -11.96 10.63
N SER A 16 -40.31 -13.10 10.01
CA SER A 16 -41.12 -14.17 10.62
C SER A 16 -40.32 -14.93 11.70
N ARG A 17 -40.51 -14.52 12.96
CA ARG A 17 -39.95 -15.09 14.20
C ARG A 17 -40.86 -16.22 14.76
N ARG A 18 -41.42 -17.11 13.94
CA ARG A 18 -42.30 -18.14 14.48
C ARG A 18 -41.49 -19.31 15.10
N ARG A 19 -41.91 -19.76 16.28
CA ARG A 19 -41.32 -20.76 17.21
C ARG A 19 -40.93 -22.12 16.61
N ARG A 20 -41.25 -22.44 15.33
CA ARG A 20 -40.94 -23.72 14.65
C ARG A 20 -39.95 -23.59 13.48
N GLY A 21 -39.46 -22.38 13.13
CA GLY A 21 -38.53 -22.17 12.00
C GLY A 21 -37.17 -21.62 12.45
N GLY A 22 -36.62 -22.02 13.56
CA GLY A 22 -35.35 -21.50 14.13
C GLY A 22 -34.17 -21.65 13.18
N VAL A 23 -34.10 -22.74 12.43
CA VAL A 23 -32.99 -23.04 11.51
C VAL A 23 -32.94 -22.08 10.32
N ALA A 24 -34.09 -21.82 9.66
CA ALA A 24 -34.13 -20.91 8.51
C ALA A 24 -33.78 -19.45 8.89
N SER A 25 -34.23 -18.99 10.07
CA SER A 25 -33.87 -17.66 10.59
C SER A 25 -32.40 -17.58 10.96
N PHE A 26 -31.83 -18.62 11.56
CA PHE A 26 -30.41 -18.69 11.87
C PHE A 26 -29.54 -18.67 10.60
N MET A 27 -29.90 -19.47 9.58
CA MET A 27 -29.16 -19.50 8.33
C MET A 27 -29.22 -18.16 7.56
N SER A 28 -30.37 -17.47 7.58
CA SER A 28 -30.48 -16.15 6.98
C SER A 28 -29.62 -15.11 7.71
N ALA A 29 -29.57 -15.17 9.04
CA ALA A 29 -28.68 -14.32 9.85
C ALA A 29 -27.21 -14.65 9.59
N ALA A 30 -26.86 -15.94 9.51
CA ALA A 30 -25.48 -16.36 9.19
C ALA A 30 -25.04 -15.90 7.78
N SER A 31 -25.96 -15.94 6.79
CA SER A 31 -25.68 -15.42 5.45
C SER A 31 -25.48 -13.91 5.45
N LEU A 32 -26.30 -13.15 6.18
CA LEU A 32 -26.18 -11.70 6.32
C LEU A 32 -24.86 -11.33 7.00
N LEU A 33 -24.51 -12.00 8.10
CA LEU A 33 -23.22 -11.80 8.79
C LEU A 33 -22.04 -12.18 7.92
N GLY A 34 -22.14 -13.27 7.15
CA GLY A 34 -21.07 -13.68 6.24
C GLY A 34 -20.78 -12.63 5.16
N ILE A 35 -21.82 -12.01 4.57
CA ILE A 35 -21.64 -10.93 3.60
C ILE A 35 -21.06 -9.70 4.30
N ALA A 36 -21.62 -9.30 5.45
CA ALA A 36 -21.17 -8.12 6.16
C ALA A 36 -19.70 -8.25 6.59
N LEU A 37 -19.29 -9.39 7.13
CA LEU A 37 -17.91 -9.64 7.52
C LEU A 37 -16.99 -9.72 6.29
N GLY A 38 -17.42 -10.35 5.20
CA GLY A 38 -16.64 -10.41 3.96
C GLY A 38 -16.39 -9.04 3.35
N VAL A 39 -17.43 -8.18 3.26
CA VAL A 39 -17.30 -6.81 2.76
C VAL A 39 -16.46 -5.95 3.70
N ALA A 40 -16.68 -6.07 5.02
CA ALA A 40 -15.90 -5.33 6.00
C ALA A 40 -14.41 -5.70 5.95
N ALA A 41 -14.09 -7.00 5.90
CA ALA A 41 -12.71 -7.48 5.79
C ALA A 41 -12.03 -6.96 4.52
N LEU A 42 -12.75 -6.96 3.37
CA LEU A 42 -12.25 -6.39 2.12
C LEU A 42 -11.89 -4.91 2.25
N ILE A 43 -12.80 -4.12 2.83
CA ILE A 43 -12.57 -2.67 3.01
C ILE A 43 -11.38 -2.44 3.94
N ILE A 44 -11.32 -3.14 5.08
CA ILE A 44 -10.24 -2.97 6.06
C ILE A 44 -8.88 -3.33 5.44
N ILE A 45 -8.77 -4.52 4.84
CA ILE A 45 -7.49 -5.01 4.31
C ILE A 45 -6.99 -4.11 3.17
N LEU A 46 -7.88 -3.73 2.22
CA LEU A 46 -7.46 -2.84 1.13
C LEU A 46 -7.13 -1.43 1.62
N SER A 47 -7.82 -0.91 2.64
CA SER A 47 -7.48 0.38 3.24
C SER A 47 -6.10 0.36 3.92
N VAL A 48 -5.77 -0.71 4.63
CA VAL A 48 -4.43 -0.89 5.22
C VAL A 48 -3.36 -1.01 4.12
N MET A 49 -3.62 -1.81 3.08
CA MET A 49 -2.68 -1.95 1.95
C MET A 49 -2.47 -0.63 1.19
N ASN A 50 -3.51 0.18 1.03
CA ASN A 50 -3.38 1.51 0.46
C ASN A 50 -2.53 2.42 1.35
N GLY A 51 -2.79 2.40 2.65
CA GLY A 51 -2.01 3.17 3.63
C GLY A 51 -0.52 2.77 3.65
N LEU A 52 -0.22 1.47 3.65
CA LEU A 52 1.15 0.96 3.59
C LEU A 52 1.87 1.37 2.30
N GLU A 53 1.17 1.33 1.15
CA GLU A 53 1.74 1.79 -0.12
C GLU A 53 2.05 3.29 -0.08
N THR A 54 1.10 4.11 0.39
CA THR A 54 1.28 5.57 0.50
C THR A 54 2.41 5.91 1.46
N GLU A 55 2.47 5.27 2.62
CA GLU A 55 3.53 5.47 3.63
C GLU A 55 4.90 5.07 3.08
N THR A 56 5.01 3.88 2.47
CA THR A 56 6.26 3.41 1.84
C THR A 56 6.73 4.38 0.77
N ARG A 57 5.81 4.84 -0.09
CA ARG A 57 6.11 5.82 -1.12
C ARG A 57 6.59 7.14 -0.53
N THR A 58 5.91 7.66 0.47
CA THR A 58 6.26 8.93 1.12
C THR A 58 7.64 8.86 1.76
N ARG A 59 7.95 7.77 2.46
CA ARG A 59 9.27 7.57 3.08
C ARG A 59 10.38 7.40 2.05
N LEU A 60 10.13 6.66 0.96
CA LEU A 60 11.12 6.54 -0.14
C LEU A 60 11.45 7.91 -0.74
N LEU A 61 10.46 8.77 -0.89
CA LEU A 61 10.59 10.07 -1.51
C LEU A 61 11.07 11.17 -0.54
N SER A 62 11.11 10.92 0.77
CA SER A 62 11.64 11.88 1.74
C SER A 62 13.16 12.04 1.63
N VAL A 63 13.86 10.95 1.34
CA VAL A 63 15.35 10.93 1.27
C VAL A 63 15.84 10.88 -0.19
N ASN A 64 15.06 10.29 -1.09
CA ASN A 64 15.45 10.15 -2.50
C ASN A 64 14.83 11.24 -3.37
N ALA A 65 15.60 11.71 -4.34
CA ALA A 65 15.09 12.61 -5.38
C ALA A 65 14.02 11.92 -6.24
N HIS A 66 13.13 12.72 -6.84
CA HIS A 66 12.07 12.18 -7.69
C HIS A 66 12.58 11.73 -9.06
N ALA A 67 13.60 12.43 -9.58
CA ALA A 67 14.31 12.05 -10.80
C ALA A 67 15.79 12.40 -10.70
N THR A 68 16.60 11.76 -11.50
CA THR A 68 18.02 12.02 -11.61
C THR A 68 18.47 12.09 -13.07
N ILE A 69 19.42 12.97 -13.36
CA ILE A 69 20.11 13.04 -14.63
C ILE A 69 21.60 12.88 -14.34
N ALA A 70 22.21 11.82 -14.83
CA ALA A 70 23.58 11.45 -14.51
C ALA A 70 24.44 11.26 -15.77
N SER A 71 25.75 11.42 -15.63
CA SER A 71 26.74 11.13 -16.65
C SER A 71 27.89 10.32 -16.09
N SER A 72 28.30 9.28 -16.76
CA SER A 72 29.48 8.50 -16.38
C SER A 72 30.79 9.30 -16.48
N ALA A 73 30.81 10.39 -17.25
CA ALA A 73 31.95 11.29 -17.35
C ALA A 73 31.91 12.45 -16.34
N GLY A 74 30.83 12.54 -15.55
CA GLY A 74 30.55 13.66 -14.67
C GLY A 74 29.89 14.85 -15.38
N ILE A 75 29.27 15.71 -14.59
CA ILE A 75 28.67 17.00 -15.00
C ILE A 75 29.51 18.12 -14.40
N GLY A 76 30.32 18.77 -15.23
CA GLY A 76 31.26 19.81 -14.76
C GLY A 76 30.57 21.06 -14.23
N ASP A 77 29.61 21.58 -14.97
CA ASP A 77 28.79 22.73 -14.53
C ASP A 77 27.35 22.31 -14.18
N TRP A 78 27.19 21.74 -13.01
CA TRP A 78 25.88 21.34 -12.50
C TRP A 78 24.96 22.54 -12.22
N ARG A 79 25.51 23.75 -12.01
CA ARG A 79 24.73 24.97 -11.75
C ARG A 79 23.98 25.44 -13.00
N GLU A 80 24.55 25.23 -14.19
CA GLU A 80 23.84 25.46 -15.45
C GLU A 80 22.60 24.52 -15.54
N TRP A 81 22.78 23.26 -15.22
CA TRP A 81 21.69 22.28 -15.16
C TRP A 81 20.64 22.63 -14.12
N GLN A 82 21.07 23.11 -12.95
CA GLN A 82 20.17 23.58 -11.91
C GLN A 82 19.29 24.72 -12.43
N THR A 83 19.90 25.76 -13.01
CA THR A 83 19.18 26.93 -13.54
C THR A 83 18.20 26.54 -14.65
N ARG A 84 18.61 25.62 -15.55
CA ARG A 84 17.77 25.13 -16.63
C ARG A 84 16.56 24.34 -16.10
N LEU A 85 16.77 23.42 -15.19
CA LEU A 85 15.73 22.52 -14.69
C LEU A 85 14.78 23.21 -13.73
N GLU A 86 15.26 24.15 -12.89
CA GLU A 86 14.41 24.98 -12.03
C GLU A 86 13.48 25.89 -12.85
N GLY A 87 13.82 26.20 -14.11
CA GLY A 87 12.93 26.88 -15.05
C GLY A 87 11.83 25.98 -15.64
N THR A 88 11.89 24.68 -15.43
CA THR A 88 10.90 23.73 -15.96
C THR A 88 9.68 23.63 -15.01
N ALA A 89 8.48 23.69 -15.59
CA ALA A 89 7.25 23.64 -14.81
C ALA A 89 7.14 22.35 -13.98
N GLY A 90 6.84 22.49 -12.70
CA GLY A 90 6.68 21.38 -11.74
C GLY A 90 7.98 20.97 -11.04
N VAL A 91 9.13 21.62 -11.30
CA VAL A 91 10.38 21.40 -10.57
C VAL A 91 10.43 22.36 -9.39
N THR A 92 10.69 21.83 -8.19
CA THR A 92 10.78 22.60 -6.94
C THR A 92 12.21 22.73 -6.42
N GLY A 93 13.10 21.83 -6.85
CA GLY A 93 14.50 21.87 -6.44
C GLY A 93 15.38 21.01 -7.33
N VAL A 94 16.66 21.39 -7.43
CA VAL A 94 17.70 20.64 -8.11
C VAL A 94 18.97 20.69 -7.27
N ALA A 95 19.62 19.54 -7.07
CA ALA A 95 20.87 19.42 -6.31
C ALA A 95 21.87 18.51 -7.03
N PRO A 96 23.17 18.82 -6.97
CA PRO A 96 24.22 17.93 -7.47
C PRO A 96 24.41 16.75 -6.52
N TYR A 97 24.83 15.61 -7.07
CA TYR A 97 25.24 14.46 -6.25
C TYR A 97 26.40 13.69 -6.87
N VAL A 98 27.09 12.94 -6.01
CA VAL A 98 28.06 11.91 -6.37
C VAL A 98 27.77 10.68 -5.54
N ASN A 99 27.55 9.53 -6.12
CA ASN A 99 27.36 8.28 -5.41
C ASN A 99 28.66 7.49 -5.39
N ILE A 100 29.05 7.00 -4.22
CA ILE A 100 30.22 6.15 -4.00
C ILE A 100 29.74 4.82 -3.43
N GLU A 101 29.85 3.75 -4.20
CA GLU A 101 29.64 2.41 -3.67
C GLU A 101 30.92 1.91 -3.01
N GLY A 102 30.86 1.64 -1.71
CA GLY A 102 32.04 1.27 -0.94
C GLY A 102 31.70 0.48 0.31
N MET A 103 32.70 0.37 1.16
CA MET A 103 32.57 -0.25 2.47
C MET A 103 33.04 0.72 3.55
N LEU A 104 32.25 0.92 4.58
CA LEU A 104 32.65 1.66 5.78
C LEU A 104 33.19 0.72 6.83
N ALA A 105 34.36 1.07 7.35
CA ALA A 105 35.09 0.32 8.37
C ALA A 105 35.24 1.15 9.64
N ALA A 106 34.98 0.54 10.79
CA ALA A 106 35.28 1.09 12.11
C ALA A 106 35.79 -0.04 13.03
N GLY A 107 37.04 0.02 13.41
CA GLY A 107 37.68 -1.07 14.16
C GLY A 107 37.62 -2.40 13.41
N ALA A 108 36.95 -3.39 13.98
CA ALA A 108 36.78 -4.72 13.39
C ALA A 108 35.50 -4.84 12.53
N ASN A 109 34.63 -3.84 12.56
CA ASN A 109 33.35 -3.86 11.84
C ASN A 109 33.52 -3.29 10.42
N LEU A 110 32.95 -3.98 9.45
CA LEU A 110 32.97 -3.61 8.04
C LEU A 110 31.56 -3.80 7.45
N LYS A 111 31.01 -2.74 6.85
CA LYS A 111 29.66 -2.74 6.29
C LYS A 111 29.65 -2.13 4.89
N PRO A 112 28.90 -2.70 3.94
CA PRO A 112 28.67 -2.05 2.65
C PRO A 112 27.86 -0.77 2.88
N ALA A 113 28.20 0.27 2.13
CA ALA A 113 27.49 1.54 2.18
C ALA A 113 27.50 2.24 0.83
N LEU A 114 26.40 2.89 0.52
CA LEU A 114 26.29 3.91 -0.52
C LEU A 114 26.56 5.27 0.14
N VAL A 115 27.69 5.87 -0.17
CA VAL A 115 28.05 7.19 0.33
C VAL A 115 27.72 8.21 -0.72
N ARG A 116 26.77 9.10 -0.41
CA ARG A 116 26.33 10.16 -1.32
C ARG A 116 27.00 11.48 -0.96
N GLY A 117 27.76 12.04 -1.89
CA GLY A 117 28.27 13.40 -1.81
C GLY A 117 27.18 14.38 -2.18
N ILE A 118 26.93 15.35 -1.30
CA ILE A 118 25.87 16.36 -1.45
C ILE A 118 26.41 17.77 -1.21
N GLU A 119 25.74 18.74 -1.80
CA GLU A 119 25.90 20.15 -1.47
C GLU A 119 24.77 20.55 -0.52
N PRO A 120 25.04 20.86 0.78
CA PRO A 120 24.03 20.98 1.81
C PRO A 120 22.89 21.96 1.49
N ASP A 121 23.19 23.12 0.89
CA ASP A 121 22.19 24.16 0.61
C ASP A 121 21.27 23.77 -0.57
N ALA A 122 21.78 23.04 -1.56
CA ALA A 122 20.99 22.51 -2.64
C ALA A 122 20.18 21.28 -2.20
N GLU A 123 20.76 20.41 -1.38
CA GLU A 123 20.12 19.18 -0.89
C GLU A 123 18.85 19.47 -0.09
N ARG A 124 18.82 20.53 0.73
CA ARG A 124 17.62 20.99 1.46
C ARG A 124 16.41 21.26 0.57
N ARG A 125 16.63 21.52 -0.73
CA ARG A 125 15.56 21.77 -1.70
C ARG A 125 15.06 20.52 -2.38
N VAL A 126 15.83 19.43 -2.31
CA VAL A 126 15.56 18.18 -3.04
C VAL A 126 15.12 17.07 -2.09
N SER A 127 15.73 16.97 -0.91
CA SER A 127 15.41 15.94 0.08
C SER A 127 14.95 16.52 1.41
N GLU A 128 14.38 15.71 2.25
CA GLU A 128 13.96 16.07 3.62
C GLU A 128 14.94 15.54 4.67
N ILE A 129 16.14 15.12 4.24
CA ILE A 129 17.14 14.49 5.12
C ILE A 129 17.48 15.35 6.36
N GLU A 130 17.40 16.67 6.25
CA GLU A 130 17.68 17.56 7.40
C GLU A 130 16.63 17.40 8.51
N ARG A 131 15.37 17.07 8.16
CA ARG A 131 14.30 16.81 9.12
C ARG A 131 14.42 15.42 9.77
N GLU A 132 15.07 14.50 9.08
CA GLU A 132 15.30 13.14 9.52
C GLU A 132 16.58 12.97 10.36
N LEU A 133 17.32 14.08 10.62
CA LEU A 133 18.50 14.05 11.47
C LEU A 133 18.12 13.77 12.93
N VAL A 134 18.70 12.73 13.49
CA VAL A 134 18.63 12.41 14.93
C VAL A 134 19.68 13.20 15.71
N SER A 135 20.86 13.42 15.09
CA SER A 135 21.97 14.17 15.66
C SER A 135 22.81 14.83 14.57
N GLY A 136 23.51 15.92 14.90
CA GLY A 136 24.34 16.67 13.96
C GLY A 136 23.55 17.64 13.07
N SER A 137 24.20 18.14 12.02
CA SER A 137 23.62 19.10 11.05
C SER A 137 24.22 18.86 9.66
N LEU A 138 23.41 19.06 8.60
CA LEU A 138 23.92 19.08 7.22
C LEU A 138 25.01 20.14 7.01
N ALA A 139 24.92 21.28 7.70
CA ALA A 139 25.90 22.35 7.61
C ALA A 139 27.32 21.94 8.08
N GLU A 140 27.45 20.83 8.77
CA GLU A 140 28.76 20.29 9.16
C GLU A 140 29.50 19.61 7.99
N LEU A 141 28.78 19.23 6.93
CA LEU A 141 29.38 18.74 5.70
C LEU A 141 29.88 19.94 4.89
N SER A 142 31.16 20.18 4.95
CA SER A 142 31.82 21.26 4.23
C SER A 142 33.07 20.77 3.50
N PRO A 143 33.47 21.38 2.38
CA PRO A 143 34.60 20.96 1.58
C PRO A 143 35.88 20.78 2.41
N GLY A 144 36.49 19.59 2.34
CA GLY A 144 37.72 19.28 3.05
C GLY A 144 37.59 19.02 4.56
N ALA A 145 36.40 19.11 5.12
CA ALA A 145 36.18 18.81 6.55
C ALA A 145 36.20 17.30 6.84
N HIS A 146 36.08 16.45 5.84
CA HIS A 146 36.02 14.99 5.95
C HIS A 146 35.06 14.53 7.03
N LYS A 147 33.83 15.08 7.00
CA LYS A 147 32.74 14.71 7.88
C LYS A 147 31.72 13.83 7.16
N ILE A 148 31.10 12.92 7.92
CA ILE A 148 30.11 11.97 7.39
C ILE A 148 28.88 11.91 8.29
N LEU A 149 27.69 11.88 7.68
CA LEU A 149 26.43 11.57 8.34
C LEU A 149 26.07 10.11 8.02
N LEU A 150 25.74 9.32 9.02
CA LEU A 150 25.45 7.90 8.88
C LEU A 150 23.95 7.61 9.14
N GLY A 151 23.38 6.67 8.41
CA GLY A 151 22.13 6.07 8.81
C GLY A 151 22.24 5.47 10.21
N ARG A 152 21.22 5.60 11.02
CA ARG A 152 21.22 5.18 12.44
C ARG A 152 21.58 3.71 12.62
N ILE A 153 21.03 2.83 11.77
CA ILE A 153 21.32 1.39 11.82
C ILE A 153 22.78 1.13 11.41
N LEU A 154 23.27 1.84 10.38
CA LEU A 154 24.65 1.72 9.93
C LEU A 154 25.64 2.10 11.03
N ALA A 155 25.38 3.23 11.74
CA ALA A 155 26.18 3.66 12.88
C ALA A 155 26.18 2.61 14.01
N LEU A 156 25.02 2.05 14.36
CA LEU A 156 24.89 0.98 15.34
C LEU A 156 25.64 -0.29 14.92
N GLN A 157 25.55 -0.69 13.65
CA GLN A 157 26.24 -1.87 13.13
C GLN A 157 27.76 -1.70 13.05
N LEU A 158 28.24 -0.47 12.84
CA LEU A 158 29.67 -0.13 12.89
C LEU A 158 30.18 0.04 14.34
N GLY A 159 29.27 0.29 15.30
CA GLY A 159 29.62 0.53 16.69
C GLY A 159 30.23 1.90 16.90
N VAL A 160 29.78 2.92 16.15
CA VAL A 160 30.33 4.28 16.21
C VAL A 160 29.27 5.29 16.69
N SER A 161 29.77 6.36 17.27
CA SER A 161 29.03 7.53 17.75
C SER A 161 29.55 8.81 17.10
N VAL A 162 28.81 9.90 17.29
CA VAL A 162 29.26 11.22 16.80
C VAL A 162 30.65 11.54 17.35
N GLY A 163 31.56 11.96 16.48
CA GLY A 163 32.95 12.24 16.77
C GLY A 163 33.94 11.09 16.52
N ASP A 164 33.44 9.87 16.33
CA ASP A 164 34.30 8.70 16.05
C ASP A 164 34.78 8.71 14.59
N PRO A 165 35.99 8.17 14.33
CA PRO A 165 36.54 8.03 12.99
C PRO A 165 35.97 6.78 12.29
N VAL A 166 35.62 6.93 11.00
CA VAL A 166 35.26 5.84 10.09
C VAL A 166 36.10 5.91 8.82
N THR A 167 36.44 4.77 8.24
CA THR A 167 37.21 4.70 7.00
C THR A 167 36.33 4.16 5.88
N LEU A 168 36.23 4.92 4.81
CA LEU A 168 35.57 4.51 3.56
C LEU A 168 36.59 3.83 2.65
N LEU A 169 36.26 2.61 2.22
CA LEU A 169 37.03 1.83 1.25
C LEU A 169 36.24 1.85 -0.09
N VAL A 170 36.84 2.47 -1.09
CA VAL A 170 36.25 2.54 -2.45
C VAL A 170 37.04 1.59 -3.37
N PRO A 171 36.42 0.53 -3.89
CA PRO A 171 37.09 -0.38 -4.81
C PRO A 171 37.32 0.32 -6.15
N ARG A 172 38.56 0.46 -6.59
CA ARG A 172 38.90 0.96 -7.94
C ARG A 172 39.66 -0.08 -8.72
N VAL A 173 39.22 -0.27 -9.96
CA VAL A 173 39.94 -1.11 -10.92
C VAL A 173 40.88 -0.20 -11.75
N SER A 174 42.18 -0.32 -11.54
CA SER A 174 43.19 0.36 -12.33
C SER A 174 44.15 -0.70 -12.90
N GLU A 175 44.37 -0.69 -14.21
CA GLU A 175 45.26 -1.64 -14.89
C GLU A 175 44.98 -3.12 -14.61
N GLY A 176 43.67 -3.48 -14.53
CA GLY A 176 43.27 -4.87 -14.24
C GLY A 176 43.49 -5.34 -12.80
N ARG A 177 43.91 -4.45 -11.89
CA ARG A 177 44.06 -4.71 -10.47
C ARG A 177 43.10 -3.87 -9.65
N VAL A 178 42.48 -4.47 -8.65
CA VAL A 178 41.67 -3.74 -7.68
C VAL A 178 42.60 -3.08 -6.67
N LYS A 179 42.70 -1.75 -6.69
CA LYS A 179 43.37 -0.94 -5.70
C LYS A 179 42.33 -0.17 -4.92
N PRO A 180 42.09 -0.50 -3.61
CA PRO A 180 41.15 0.27 -2.82
C PRO A 180 41.70 1.67 -2.55
N ARG A 181 40.85 2.69 -2.73
CA ARG A 181 41.08 4.03 -2.16
C ARG A 181 40.51 4.04 -0.74
N LEU A 182 41.30 4.61 0.17
CA LEU A 182 40.91 4.77 1.58
C LEU A 182 40.76 6.26 1.88
N ALA A 183 39.63 6.62 2.51
CA ALA A 183 39.41 7.95 3.03
C ALA A 183 38.85 7.86 4.46
N SER A 184 39.44 8.64 5.37
CA SER A 184 38.96 8.71 6.74
C SER A 184 38.01 9.89 6.91
N PHE A 185 36.89 9.63 7.55
CA PHE A 185 35.88 10.62 7.89
C PHE A 185 35.62 10.61 9.39
N THR A 186 35.12 11.72 9.93
CA THR A 186 34.62 11.83 11.30
C THR A 186 33.10 11.87 11.27
N VAL A 187 32.46 11.04 12.09
CA VAL A 187 31.00 11.02 12.19
C VAL A 187 30.50 12.34 12.73
N ALA A 188 29.78 13.11 11.92
CA ALA A 188 29.18 14.40 12.28
C ALA A 188 27.78 14.24 12.90
N GLY A 189 27.09 13.16 12.56
CA GLY A 189 25.74 12.91 13.06
C GLY A 189 25.12 11.63 12.47
N THR A 190 23.88 11.40 12.86
CA THR A 190 23.09 10.26 12.38
C THR A 190 21.70 10.72 11.95
N PHE A 191 21.12 10.01 10.98
CA PHE A 191 19.76 10.21 10.51
C PHE A 191 18.95 8.91 10.55
N GLU A 192 17.62 9.04 10.57
CA GLU A 192 16.65 7.93 10.56
C GLU A 192 15.52 8.21 9.57
N ALA A 193 15.67 7.71 8.34
CA ALA A 193 14.70 7.88 7.26
C ALA A 193 13.47 6.97 7.37
N GLY A 194 13.52 5.99 8.30
CA GLY A 194 12.44 5.02 8.52
C GLY A 194 12.33 3.96 7.43
N ILE A 195 13.38 3.79 6.61
CA ILE A 195 13.53 2.69 5.65
C ILE A 195 14.82 1.97 6.00
N GLN A 196 14.68 0.68 6.31
CA GLN A 196 15.79 -0.13 6.79
C GLN A 196 17.01 -0.10 5.86
N ASP A 197 16.80 -0.18 4.54
CA ASP A 197 17.89 -0.18 3.56
C ASP A 197 18.65 1.15 3.55
N ASN A 198 17.95 2.29 3.68
CA ASN A 198 18.57 3.60 3.77
C ASN A 198 19.29 3.76 5.13
N ASP A 199 18.64 3.41 6.22
CA ASP A 199 19.19 3.56 7.56
C ASP A 199 20.38 2.61 7.83
N ALA A 200 20.45 1.48 7.10
CA ALA A 200 21.53 0.47 7.22
C ALA A 200 22.62 0.59 6.16
N GLY A 201 22.40 1.35 5.07
CA GLY A 201 23.31 1.35 3.93
C GLY A 201 23.66 2.72 3.36
N LEU A 202 23.00 3.82 3.77
CA LEU A 202 23.23 5.14 3.24
C LEU A 202 24.04 6.02 4.19
N ALA A 203 24.95 6.81 3.60
CA ALA A 203 25.72 7.84 4.31
C ALA A 203 25.85 9.10 3.43
N PHE A 204 26.05 10.26 4.05
CA PHE A 204 26.23 11.52 3.34
C PHE A 204 27.56 12.17 3.70
N VAL A 205 28.23 12.72 2.69
CA VAL A 205 29.48 13.47 2.81
C VAL A 205 29.38 14.75 1.97
N ASP A 206 30.36 15.65 2.08
CA ASP A 206 30.44 16.81 1.21
C ASP A 206 30.66 16.40 -0.26
N LEU A 207 30.03 17.12 -1.18
CA LEU A 207 30.11 16.88 -2.63
C LEU A 207 31.54 16.89 -3.15
N HIS A 208 32.37 17.84 -2.71
CA HIS A 208 33.76 18.00 -3.14
C HIS A 208 34.60 16.80 -2.70
N ASP A 209 34.47 16.38 -1.43
CA ASP A 209 35.18 15.21 -0.91
C ASP A 209 34.79 13.93 -1.66
N ALA A 210 33.51 13.78 -1.99
CA ALA A 210 33.03 12.64 -2.79
C ALA A 210 33.56 12.68 -4.24
N SER A 211 33.53 13.87 -4.86
CA SER A 211 34.01 14.08 -6.23
C SER A 211 35.49 13.76 -6.37
N GLU A 212 36.31 14.15 -5.39
CA GLU A 212 37.73 13.81 -5.37
C GLU A 212 37.97 12.31 -5.23
N LEU A 213 37.19 11.63 -4.37
CA LEU A 213 37.28 10.18 -4.19
C LEU A 213 36.88 9.41 -5.45
N GLU A 214 35.86 9.87 -6.16
CA GLU A 214 35.48 9.31 -7.47
C GLU A 214 36.37 9.74 -8.63
N GLY A 215 37.26 10.76 -8.41
CA GLY A 215 38.16 11.27 -9.43
C GLY A 215 37.45 12.06 -10.52
N LEU A 216 36.33 12.70 -10.15
CA LEU A 216 35.57 13.58 -11.01
C LEU A 216 36.10 15.02 -10.98
N ASN A 217 37.17 15.30 -10.19
CA ASN A 217 37.86 16.57 -10.13
C ASN A 217 36.92 17.78 -9.88
N GLY A 218 36.00 17.65 -8.96
CA GLY A 218 35.03 18.69 -8.58
C GLY A 218 33.74 18.69 -9.42
N ALA A 219 33.61 17.81 -10.43
CA ALA A 219 32.35 17.60 -11.14
C ALA A 219 31.38 16.76 -10.28
N ALA A 220 30.09 16.94 -10.52
CA ALA A 220 29.05 16.06 -10.00
C ALA A 220 28.88 14.85 -10.91
N GLU A 221 28.49 13.70 -10.36
CA GLU A 221 28.07 12.55 -11.18
C GLU A 221 26.75 12.86 -11.91
N GLY A 222 25.85 13.53 -11.20
CA GLY A 222 24.55 13.88 -11.71
C GLY A 222 23.87 15.01 -10.94
N VAL A 223 22.67 15.32 -11.39
CA VAL A 223 21.75 16.23 -10.70
C VAL A 223 20.49 15.50 -10.31
N ALA A 224 20.07 15.68 -9.08
CA ALA A 224 18.86 15.20 -8.47
C ALA A 224 17.76 16.25 -8.60
N VAL A 225 16.55 15.85 -8.95
CA VAL A 225 15.41 16.74 -9.22
C VAL A 225 14.25 16.41 -8.31
N ARG A 226 13.70 17.42 -7.64
CA ARG A 226 12.45 17.33 -6.88
C ARG A 226 11.32 17.95 -7.69
N LEU A 227 10.24 17.23 -7.84
CA LEU A 227 9.01 17.69 -8.48
C LEU A 227 8.00 18.11 -7.40
N GLU A 228 7.09 19.02 -7.74
CA GLU A 228 5.98 19.41 -6.88
C GLU A 228 5.08 18.20 -6.57
N ASN A 229 4.78 17.39 -7.60
CA ASN A 229 4.06 16.15 -7.44
C ASN A 229 4.95 14.98 -7.88
N PRO A 230 5.34 14.07 -6.98
CA PRO A 230 6.17 12.90 -7.32
C PRO A 230 5.58 11.99 -8.39
N LEU A 231 4.25 12.00 -8.57
CA LEU A 231 3.56 11.18 -9.57
C LEU A 231 3.75 11.71 -11.00
N ASP A 232 4.22 12.94 -11.17
CA ASP A 232 4.42 13.56 -12.48
C ASP A 232 5.75 13.18 -13.13
N VAL A 233 6.52 12.24 -12.54
CA VAL A 233 7.82 11.80 -13.10
C VAL A 233 7.71 11.28 -14.52
N GLU A 234 6.62 10.59 -14.87
CA GLU A 234 6.41 10.10 -16.23
C GLU A 234 6.24 11.24 -17.23
N SER A 235 5.46 12.28 -16.88
CA SER A 235 5.29 13.46 -17.73
C SER A 235 6.58 14.29 -17.80
N PHE A 236 7.35 14.34 -16.73
CA PHE A 236 8.67 14.97 -16.67
C PHE A 236 9.66 14.20 -17.55
N ARG A 237 9.70 12.87 -17.46
CA ARG A 237 10.52 12.00 -18.30
C ARG A 237 10.24 12.23 -19.78
N GLN A 238 8.98 12.26 -20.19
CA GLN A 238 8.60 12.48 -21.62
C GLN A 238 9.08 13.83 -22.15
N ARG A 239 9.12 14.86 -21.30
CA ARG A 239 9.60 16.20 -21.67
C ARG A 239 11.13 16.28 -21.73
N GLU A 240 11.80 15.77 -20.72
CA GLU A 240 13.24 15.98 -20.52
C GLU A 240 14.10 14.86 -21.15
N ALA A 241 13.70 13.58 -21.02
CA ALA A 241 14.53 12.46 -21.48
C ALA A 241 14.82 12.49 -22.99
N SER A 242 13.88 12.98 -23.80
CA SER A 242 14.06 13.13 -25.25
C SER A 242 14.95 14.31 -25.65
N SER A 243 15.15 15.28 -24.77
CA SER A 243 15.96 16.49 -25.00
C SER A 243 17.36 16.39 -24.42
N LEU A 244 17.71 15.28 -23.75
CA LEU A 244 19.01 15.10 -23.13
C LEU A 244 20.12 14.92 -24.17
N PRO A 245 21.26 15.59 -24.01
CA PRO A 245 22.47 15.33 -24.80
C PRO A 245 22.93 13.88 -24.71
N ALA A 246 23.62 13.42 -25.75
CA ALA A 246 24.22 12.08 -25.78
C ALA A 246 25.23 11.93 -24.61
N GLY A 247 25.12 10.80 -23.87
CA GLY A 247 25.97 10.52 -22.71
C GLY A 247 25.33 10.84 -21.35
N LEU A 248 24.17 11.50 -21.34
CA LEU A 248 23.37 11.66 -20.11
C LEU A 248 22.30 10.58 -20.03
N ARG A 249 22.08 10.07 -18.84
CA ARG A 249 21.06 9.07 -18.52
C ARG A 249 20.06 9.65 -17.54
N TYR A 250 18.79 9.54 -17.87
CA TYR A 250 17.68 9.82 -16.97
C TYR A 250 17.34 8.56 -16.19
N SER A 251 17.08 8.70 -14.89
CA SER A 251 16.43 7.70 -14.06
C SER A 251 15.41 8.38 -13.15
N ASP A 252 14.42 7.66 -12.67
CA ASP A 252 13.46 8.17 -11.72
C ASP A 252 13.11 7.12 -10.66
N TRP A 253 12.51 7.58 -9.57
CA TRP A 253 12.16 6.74 -8.43
C TRP A 253 11.24 5.56 -8.81
N ALA A 254 10.38 5.74 -9.80
CA ALA A 254 9.45 4.68 -10.24
C ALA A 254 10.19 3.58 -11.02
N GLU A 255 11.25 3.93 -11.75
CA GLU A 255 12.13 2.98 -12.44
C GLU A 255 13.07 2.28 -11.46
N ASP A 256 13.70 3.02 -10.56
CA ASP A 256 14.65 2.49 -9.58
C ASP A 256 13.97 1.50 -8.60
N HIS A 257 12.72 1.77 -8.22
CA HIS A 257 11.94 0.93 -7.31
C HIS A 257 10.83 0.12 -7.99
N ARG A 258 10.91 -0.08 -9.31
CA ARG A 258 9.88 -0.80 -10.10
C ARG A 258 9.54 -2.18 -9.54
N ASN A 259 10.54 -2.92 -9.08
CA ASN A 259 10.34 -4.26 -8.53
C ASN A 259 9.52 -4.22 -7.24
N LEU A 260 9.74 -3.23 -6.36
CA LEU A 260 8.99 -3.04 -5.13
C LEU A 260 7.51 -2.72 -5.44
N PHE A 261 7.26 -1.76 -6.32
CA PHE A 261 5.88 -1.39 -6.68
C PHE A 261 5.15 -2.49 -7.44
N ASN A 262 5.85 -3.25 -8.29
CA ASN A 262 5.28 -4.44 -8.91
C ASN A 262 4.93 -5.52 -7.88
N ALA A 263 5.77 -5.75 -6.87
CA ALA A 263 5.48 -6.68 -5.78
C ALA A 263 4.24 -6.25 -5.00
N ILE A 264 4.12 -4.97 -4.61
CA ILE A 264 2.94 -4.40 -3.93
C ILE A 264 1.68 -4.56 -4.82
N HIS A 265 1.79 -4.31 -6.13
CA HIS A 265 0.66 -4.47 -7.04
C HIS A 265 0.20 -5.93 -7.17
N ILE A 266 1.15 -6.87 -7.25
CA ILE A 266 0.86 -8.31 -7.28
C ILE A 266 0.20 -8.72 -5.96
N GLU A 267 0.72 -8.28 -4.82
CA GLU A 267 0.16 -8.56 -3.49
C GLU A 267 -1.28 -8.05 -3.37
N LYS A 268 -1.57 -6.80 -3.74
CA LYS A 268 -2.93 -6.25 -3.78
C LYS A 268 -3.86 -7.07 -4.69
N THR A 269 -3.35 -7.54 -5.82
CA THR A 269 -4.13 -8.35 -6.75
C THR A 269 -4.43 -9.72 -6.16
N MET A 270 -3.45 -10.39 -5.53
CA MET A 270 -3.63 -11.65 -4.83
C MET A 270 -4.63 -11.52 -3.67
N MET A 271 -4.51 -10.47 -2.86
CA MET A 271 -5.45 -10.18 -1.78
C MET A 271 -6.88 -9.99 -2.30
N ARG A 272 -7.07 -9.22 -3.38
CA ARG A 272 -8.39 -9.07 -4.03
C ARG A 272 -8.96 -10.41 -4.47
N ILE A 273 -8.16 -11.30 -5.04
CA ILE A 273 -8.58 -12.64 -5.48
C ILE A 273 -8.99 -13.50 -4.28
N ILE A 274 -8.15 -13.56 -3.23
CA ILE A 274 -8.45 -14.34 -2.01
C ILE A 274 -9.75 -13.84 -1.37
N LEU A 275 -9.91 -12.53 -1.24
CA LEU A 275 -11.09 -11.94 -0.64
C LEU A 275 -12.34 -12.11 -1.50
N MET A 276 -12.19 -12.19 -2.84
CA MET A 276 -13.29 -12.55 -3.74
C MET A 276 -13.77 -13.98 -3.50
N PHE A 277 -12.90 -14.92 -3.12
CA PHE A 277 -13.33 -16.26 -2.70
C PHE A 277 -14.16 -16.22 -1.41
N ILE A 278 -13.84 -15.34 -0.46
CA ILE A 278 -14.66 -15.17 0.75
C ILE A 278 -16.07 -14.69 0.40
N VAL A 279 -16.20 -13.72 -0.52
CA VAL A 279 -17.50 -13.27 -1.04
C VAL A 279 -18.24 -14.41 -1.76
N ALA A 280 -17.53 -15.25 -2.52
CA ALA A 280 -18.12 -16.42 -3.19
C ALA A 280 -18.66 -17.45 -2.18
N VAL A 281 -17.94 -17.71 -1.08
CA VAL A 281 -18.40 -18.56 0.02
C VAL A 281 -19.64 -17.98 0.68
N ALA A 282 -19.65 -16.66 0.93
CA ALA A 282 -20.84 -15.97 1.47
C ALA A 282 -22.04 -16.10 0.51
N ALA A 283 -21.83 -15.97 -0.80
CA ALA A 283 -22.86 -16.18 -1.81
C ALA A 283 -23.40 -17.62 -1.81
N PHE A 284 -22.52 -18.61 -1.67
CA PHE A 284 -22.93 -20.01 -1.52
C PHE A 284 -23.81 -20.22 -0.28
N ASN A 285 -23.49 -19.57 0.85
CA ASN A 285 -24.31 -19.59 2.04
C ASN A 285 -25.72 -18.99 1.80
N ILE A 286 -25.83 -17.95 0.94
CA ILE A 286 -27.14 -17.41 0.54
C ILE A 286 -27.94 -18.46 -0.22
N VAL A 287 -27.32 -19.15 -1.18
CA VAL A 287 -27.99 -20.22 -1.93
C VAL A 287 -28.52 -21.29 -0.99
N ALA A 288 -27.67 -21.79 -0.08
CA ALA A 288 -28.03 -22.83 0.90
C ALA A 288 -29.17 -22.35 1.82
N SER A 289 -29.08 -21.14 2.36
CA SER A 289 -30.09 -20.53 3.22
C SER A 289 -31.45 -20.37 2.53
N LEU A 290 -31.45 -19.80 1.31
CA LEU A 290 -32.68 -19.60 0.56
C LEU A 290 -33.29 -20.92 0.09
N MET A 291 -32.46 -21.93 -0.26
CA MET A 291 -32.95 -23.27 -0.58
C MET A 291 -33.67 -23.89 0.63
N MET A 292 -33.13 -23.76 1.81
CA MET A 292 -33.77 -24.21 3.06
C MET A 292 -35.11 -23.52 3.28
N VAL A 293 -35.14 -22.18 3.10
CA VAL A 293 -36.41 -21.42 3.20
C VAL A 293 -37.41 -21.87 2.17
N VAL A 294 -37.00 -22.16 0.91
CA VAL A 294 -37.89 -22.68 -0.14
C VAL A 294 -38.49 -24.03 0.28
N ILE A 295 -37.67 -24.92 0.85
CA ILE A 295 -38.13 -26.24 1.32
C ILE A 295 -39.12 -26.07 2.48
N ASP A 296 -38.80 -25.27 3.49
CA ASP A 296 -39.69 -25.00 4.63
C ASP A 296 -41.04 -24.40 4.24
N LYS A 297 -41.03 -23.60 3.14
CA LYS A 297 -42.18 -22.85 2.65
C LYS A 297 -42.91 -23.52 1.47
N GLN A 298 -42.58 -24.76 1.14
CA GLN A 298 -43.19 -25.43 0.00
C GLN A 298 -44.71 -25.51 0.08
N LYS A 299 -45.29 -25.75 1.28
CA LYS A 299 -46.75 -25.77 1.50
C LYS A 299 -47.35 -24.38 1.27
N ASP A 300 -46.74 -23.32 1.84
CA ASP A 300 -47.20 -21.96 1.66
C ASP A 300 -47.15 -21.55 0.18
N ILE A 301 -46.08 -21.93 -0.55
CA ILE A 301 -45.94 -21.71 -2.00
C ILE A 301 -47.03 -22.41 -2.79
N ALA A 302 -47.31 -23.70 -2.45
CA ALA A 302 -48.33 -24.49 -3.10
C ALA A 302 -49.71 -23.87 -2.94
N ILE A 303 -50.08 -23.37 -1.73
CA ILE A 303 -51.35 -22.67 -1.47
C ILE A 303 -51.44 -21.40 -2.29
N LEU A 304 -50.38 -20.59 -2.32
CA LEU A 304 -50.35 -19.35 -3.11
C LEU A 304 -50.55 -19.66 -4.62
N ARG A 305 -49.95 -20.75 -5.13
CA ARG A 305 -50.11 -21.14 -6.53
C ARG A 305 -51.50 -21.68 -6.84
N THR A 306 -52.15 -22.41 -5.94
CA THR A 306 -53.53 -22.85 -6.10
C THR A 306 -54.52 -21.66 -6.06
N CYS A 307 -54.19 -20.58 -5.38
CA CYS A 307 -54.89 -19.28 -5.38
C CYS A 307 -54.63 -18.44 -6.65
N GLY A 308 -53.89 -18.99 -7.65
CA GLY A 308 -53.66 -18.33 -8.92
C GLY A 308 -52.36 -17.51 -9.04
N LEU A 309 -51.43 -17.61 -8.07
CA LEU A 309 -50.17 -16.90 -8.17
C LEU A 309 -49.24 -17.55 -9.23
N GLU A 310 -48.79 -16.74 -10.19
CA GLU A 310 -47.92 -17.16 -11.28
C GLU A 310 -46.55 -17.61 -10.75
N PRO A 311 -45.87 -18.63 -11.35
CA PRO A 311 -44.55 -19.06 -11.00
C PRO A 311 -43.50 -17.92 -10.99
N ARG A 312 -43.61 -16.99 -11.95
CA ARG A 312 -42.72 -15.82 -12.03
C ARG A 312 -42.82 -14.90 -10.84
N ARG A 313 -44.03 -14.74 -10.27
CA ARG A 313 -44.26 -13.92 -9.08
C ARG A 313 -43.72 -14.60 -7.84
N VAL A 314 -43.80 -15.93 -7.75
CA VAL A 314 -43.11 -16.71 -6.69
C VAL A 314 -41.61 -16.49 -6.74
N ALA A 315 -40.98 -16.61 -7.93
CA ALA A 315 -39.56 -16.34 -8.08
C ALA A 315 -39.18 -14.92 -7.61
N ARG A 316 -39.98 -13.90 -7.96
CA ARG A 316 -39.74 -12.50 -7.52
C ARG A 316 -39.77 -12.34 -6.00
N ILE A 317 -40.60 -13.06 -5.26
CA ILE A 317 -40.64 -13.02 -3.80
C ILE A 317 -39.27 -13.43 -3.23
N PHE A 318 -38.70 -14.52 -3.71
CA PHE A 318 -37.38 -15.01 -3.24
C PHE A 318 -36.22 -14.14 -3.75
N LEU A 319 -36.35 -13.56 -4.95
CA LEU A 319 -35.37 -12.55 -5.42
C LEU A 319 -35.36 -11.31 -4.54
N VAL A 320 -36.53 -10.80 -4.16
CA VAL A 320 -36.63 -9.66 -3.22
C VAL A 320 -36.02 -10.02 -1.86
N GLN A 321 -36.31 -11.21 -1.35
CA GLN A 321 -35.73 -11.68 -0.08
C GLN A 321 -34.22 -11.74 -0.13
N GLY A 322 -33.63 -12.35 -1.18
CA GLY A 322 -32.19 -12.44 -1.34
C GLY A 322 -31.53 -11.08 -1.59
N ALA A 323 -32.18 -10.22 -2.40
CA ALA A 323 -31.72 -8.85 -2.60
C ALA A 323 -31.67 -8.05 -1.29
N MET A 324 -32.67 -8.23 -0.41
CA MET A 324 -32.67 -7.58 0.92
C MET A 324 -31.55 -8.10 1.83
N ILE A 325 -31.31 -9.43 1.84
CA ILE A 325 -30.19 -10.02 2.61
C ILE A 325 -28.86 -9.45 2.07
N GLY A 326 -28.69 -9.46 0.76
CA GLY A 326 -27.50 -8.88 0.11
C GLY A 326 -27.33 -7.40 0.43
N PHE A 327 -28.40 -6.60 0.30
CA PHE A 327 -28.34 -5.16 0.55
C PHE A 327 -28.02 -4.82 2.02
N VAL A 328 -28.72 -5.44 2.96
CA VAL A 328 -28.50 -5.19 4.40
C VAL A 328 -27.12 -5.71 4.81
N GLY A 329 -26.68 -6.88 4.29
CA GLY A 329 -25.36 -7.42 4.54
C GLY A 329 -24.25 -6.52 4.02
N THR A 330 -24.35 -6.05 2.77
CA THR A 330 -23.34 -5.13 2.19
C THR A 330 -23.33 -3.79 2.91
N LEU A 331 -24.49 -3.22 3.24
CA LEU A 331 -24.57 -1.96 4.00
C LEU A 331 -23.96 -2.10 5.39
N GLY A 332 -24.27 -3.19 6.08
CA GLY A 332 -23.64 -3.52 7.39
C GLY A 332 -22.13 -3.68 7.25
N GLY A 333 -21.67 -4.33 6.19
CA GLY A 333 -20.24 -4.50 5.87
C GLY A 333 -19.53 -3.18 5.58
N ILE A 334 -20.16 -2.26 4.84
CA ILE A 334 -19.63 -0.91 4.61
C ILE A 334 -19.45 -0.17 5.93
N VAL A 335 -20.50 -0.13 6.77
CA VAL A 335 -20.45 0.59 8.05
C VAL A 335 -19.37 0.00 8.95
N LEU A 336 -19.34 -1.31 9.11
CA LEU A 336 -18.38 -2.00 9.97
C LEU A 336 -16.95 -1.81 9.40
N GLY A 337 -16.75 -1.99 8.09
CA GLY A 337 -15.48 -1.83 7.42
C GLY A 337 -14.91 -0.42 7.53
N LEU A 338 -15.76 0.61 7.30
CA LEU A 338 -15.34 2.00 7.43
C LEU A 338 -15.02 2.38 8.88
N VAL A 339 -15.87 1.98 9.84
CA VAL A 339 -15.60 2.26 11.25
C VAL A 339 -14.28 1.63 11.69
N CYS A 340 -14.01 0.39 11.30
CA CYS A 340 -12.74 -0.28 11.62
C CYS A 340 -11.55 0.35 10.88
N ALA A 341 -11.66 0.62 9.59
CA ALA A 341 -10.56 1.18 8.79
C ALA A 341 -10.16 2.59 9.24
N LEU A 342 -11.15 3.43 9.63
CA LEU A 342 -10.90 4.79 10.10
C LEU A 342 -10.41 4.87 11.56
N ASN A 343 -10.52 3.79 12.33
CA ASN A 343 -10.08 3.74 13.72
C ASN A 343 -9.04 2.63 13.95
N ILE A 344 -8.31 2.24 12.93
CA ILE A 344 -7.36 1.13 13.01
C ILE A 344 -6.20 1.44 13.96
N ASP A 345 -5.80 2.70 14.01
CA ASP A 345 -4.81 3.29 14.90
C ASP A 345 -5.16 3.18 16.39
N VAL A 346 -6.46 3.04 16.72
CA VAL A 346 -6.96 2.80 18.08
C VAL A 346 -7.24 1.31 18.31
N ILE A 347 -7.81 0.64 17.29
CA ILE A 347 -8.25 -0.76 17.42
C ILE A 347 -7.04 -1.69 17.54
N VAL A 348 -5.99 -1.47 16.77
CA VAL A 348 -4.81 -2.35 16.78
C VAL A 348 -4.06 -2.28 18.10
N PRO A 349 -3.67 -1.11 18.65
CA PRO A 349 -3.05 -1.04 19.96
C PRO A 349 -3.94 -1.62 21.09
N TRP A 350 -5.24 -1.40 21.03
CA TRP A 350 -6.17 -1.99 21.99
C TRP A 350 -6.17 -3.54 21.93
N LEU A 351 -6.10 -4.12 20.73
CA LEU A 351 -5.97 -5.56 20.54
C LEU A 351 -4.62 -6.08 21.05
N GLU A 352 -3.53 -5.39 20.75
CA GLU A 352 -2.18 -5.74 21.21
C GLU A 352 -2.09 -5.76 22.73
N ASP A 353 -2.64 -4.73 23.38
CA ASP A 353 -2.67 -4.63 24.84
C ASP A 353 -3.55 -5.70 25.48
N THR A 354 -4.70 -6.01 24.86
CA THR A 354 -5.66 -6.99 25.40
C THR A 354 -5.15 -8.42 25.27
N PHE A 355 -4.52 -8.76 24.17
CA PHE A 355 -4.02 -10.11 23.87
C PHE A 355 -2.54 -10.31 24.17
N HIS A 356 -1.84 -9.28 24.65
CA HIS A 356 -0.42 -9.30 25.03
C HIS A 356 0.51 -9.82 23.92
N PHE A 357 0.20 -9.53 22.65
CA PHE A 357 1.09 -9.80 21.52
C PHE A 357 1.21 -8.55 20.66
N LYS A 358 2.37 -8.34 20.02
CA LYS A 358 2.58 -7.25 19.09
C LYS A 358 2.44 -7.77 17.66
N ILE A 359 1.55 -7.16 16.88
CA ILE A 359 1.33 -7.46 15.45
C ILE A 359 2.55 -6.99 14.66
N MET A 360 3.07 -5.81 15.00
CA MET A 360 4.27 -5.23 14.41
C MET A 360 5.25 -4.86 15.53
N PRO A 361 6.26 -5.73 15.82
CA PRO A 361 7.30 -5.35 16.75
C PRO A 361 8.07 -4.14 16.21
N GLY A 362 8.12 -3.04 16.98
CA GLY A 362 8.79 -1.80 16.59
C GLY A 362 10.28 -1.95 16.31
N ASP A 363 10.88 -3.04 16.78
CA ASP A 363 12.28 -3.40 16.53
C ASP A 363 12.54 -3.94 15.10
N ILE A 364 11.48 -4.39 14.41
CA ILE A 364 11.56 -4.98 13.06
C ILE A 364 10.90 -4.05 12.03
N TYR A 365 9.80 -3.40 12.44
CA TYR A 365 9.04 -2.50 11.58
C TYR A 365 9.08 -1.10 12.19
N TYR A 366 9.77 -0.15 11.55
CA TYR A 366 9.89 1.24 11.99
C TYR A 366 8.58 2.04 11.92
N VAL A 367 7.47 1.38 11.58
CA VAL A 367 6.12 1.93 11.57
C VAL A 367 5.48 1.62 12.91
N THR A 368 5.37 2.61 13.77
CA THR A 368 4.74 2.50 15.11
C THR A 368 3.21 2.41 15.05
N GLN A 369 2.60 2.73 13.91
CA GLN A 369 1.16 2.69 13.70
C GLN A 369 0.87 2.08 12.33
N ILE A 370 -0.16 1.23 12.24
CA ILE A 370 -0.58 0.67 10.96
C ILE A 370 -1.32 1.76 10.18
N PRO A 371 -0.76 2.26 9.06
CA PRO A 371 -1.43 3.28 8.27
C PRO A 371 -2.66 2.68 7.57
N SER A 372 -3.74 3.45 7.51
CA SER A 372 -4.95 3.05 6.79
C SER A 372 -5.47 4.20 5.95
N GLU A 373 -5.58 3.99 4.65
CA GLU A 373 -6.08 4.98 3.70
C GLU A 373 -7.30 4.44 2.96
N VAL A 374 -8.46 5.05 3.22
CA VAL A 374 -9.73 4.63 2.65
C VAL A 374 -9.93 5.28 1.29
N HIS A 375 -9.86 4.50 0.22
CA HIS A 375 -10.14 4.98 -1.12
C HIS A 375 -11.64 4.85 -1.45
N LEU A 376 -12.27 5.94 -1.89
CA LEU A 376 -13.69 5.97 -2.25
C LEU A 376 -14.04 4.93 -3.33
N PHE A 377 -13.12 4.69 -4.26
CA PHE A 377 -13.29 3.69 -5.32
C PHE A 377 -13.47 2.29 -4.74
N ASP A 378 -12.69 1.90 -3.72
CA ASP A 378 -12.79 0.59 -3.08
C ASP A 378 -14.10 0.47 -2.28
N VAL A 379 -14.49 1.53 -1.56
CA VAL A 379 -15.75 1.58 -0.78
C VAL A 379 -16.99 1.46 -1.64
N VAL A 380 -16.93 1.85 -2.92
CA VAL A 380 -18.06 1.72 -3.85
C VAL A 380 -18.01 0.40 -4.61
N THR A 381 -16.85 0.02 -5.15
CA THR A 381 -16.71 -1.15 -6.02
C THR A 381 -16.87 -2.47 -5.27
N ILE A 382 -16.30 -2.60 -4.08
CA ILE A 382 -16.38 -3.83 -3.28
C ILE A 382 -17.83 -4.20 -2.95
N PRO A 383 -18.62 -3.31 -2.32
CA PRO A 383 -20.02 -3.61 -2.02
C PRO A 383 -20.87 -3.83 -3.27
N ALA A 384 -20.61 -3.09 -4.34
CA ALA A 384 -21.35 -3.25 -5.60
C ALA A 384 -21.13 -4.67 -6.19
N VAL A 385 -19.89 -5.13 -6.22
CA VAL A 385 -19.55 -6.49 -6.67
C VAL A 385 -20.15 -7.54 -5.72
N ALA A 386 -20.02 -7.36 -4.40
CA ALA A 386 -20.57 -8.28 -3.40
C ALA A 386 -22.10 -8.37 -3.51
N PHE A 387 -22.79 -7.24 -3.68
CA PHE A 387 -24.23 -7.19 -3.89
C PHE A 387 -24.65 -7.87 -5.20
N LEU A 388 -23.92 -7.63 -6.30
CA LEU A 388 -24.19 -8.29 -7.58
C LEU A 388 -24.04 -9.81 -7.47
N VAL A 389 -22.98 -10.29 -6.83
CA VAL A 389 -22.75 -11.73 -6.60
C VAL A 389 -23.87 -12.32 -5.72
N ALA A 390 -24.27 -11.61 -4.65
CA ALA A 390 -25.39 -12.01 -3.79
C ALA A 390 -26.69 -12.10 -4.60
N LEU A 391 -26.97 -11.14 -5.47
CA LEU A 391 -28.15 -11.15 -6.33
C LEU A 391 -28.15 -12.32 -7.33
N LEU A 392 -27.01 -12.59 -7.98
CA LEU A 392 -26.85 -13.72 -8.88
C LEU A 392 -27.05 -15.05 -8.15
N ALA A 393 -26.52 -15.19 -6.93
CA ALA A 393 -26.69 -16.37 -6.08
C ALA A 393 -28.15 -16.68 -5.78
N THR A 394 -29.02 -15.65 -5.69
CA THR A 394 -30.44 -15.83 -5.40
C THR A 394 -31.26 -16.39 -6.59
N LEU A 395 -30.74 -16.31 -7.82
CA LEU A 395 -31.47 -16.77 -9.02
C LEU A 395 -31.77 -18.26 -9.00
N TYR A 396 -30.86 -19.07 -8.51
CA TYR A 396 -31.04 -20.51 -8.46
C TYR A 396 -32.15 -20.93 -7.48
N PRO A 397 -32.16 -20.52 -6.21
CA PRO A 397 -33.24 -20.80 -5.27
C PRO A 397 -34.59 -20.24 -5.74
N ALA A 398 -34.62 -19.03 -6.31
CA ALA A 398 -35.83 -18.41 -6.83
C ALA A 398 -36.47 -19.23 -7.97
N ARG A 399 -35.66 -19.75 -8.89
CA ARG A 399 -36.13 -20.63 -9.95
C ARG A 399 -36.67 -21.97 -9.40
N ARG A 400 -36.02 -22.53 -8.40
CA ARG A 400 -36.50 -23.73 -7.71
C ARG A 400 -37.83 -23.50 -7.01
N ALA A 401 -38.02 -22.39 -6.32
CA ALA A 401 -39.27 -22.01 -5.69
C ALA A 401 -40.43 -21.91 -6.71
N ALA A 402 -40.15 -21.31 -7.87
CA ALA A 402 -41.13 -21.22 -8.97
C ALA A 402 -41.52 -22.59 -9.56
N ALA A 403 -40.64 -23.58 -9.48
CA ALA A 403 -40.85 -24.93 -10.03
C ALA A 403 -41.62 -25.86 -9.08
N VAL A 404 -41.97 -25.45 -7.85
CA VAL A 404 -42.74 -26.28 -6.88
C VAL A 404 -44.10 -26.63 -7.46
N ALA A 405 -44.38 -27.94 -7.62
CA ALA A 405 -45.68 -28.41 -8.13
C ALA A 405 -46.68 -28.47 -6.96
N PRO A 406 -47.83 -27.74 -7.03
CA PRO A 406 -48.83 -27.72 -5.96
C PRO A 406 -49.36 -29.09 -5.57
N ALA A 407 -49.64 -29.93 -6.56
CA ALA A 407 -50.19 -31.25 -6.35
C ALA A 407 -49.25 -32.22 -5.55
N VAL A 408 -47.92 -32.04 -5.72
CA VAL A 408 -46.93 -32.85 -5.00
C VAL A 408 -46.72 -32.32 -3.58
N ALA A 409 -46.65 -30.99 -3.43
CA ALA A 409 -46.39 -30.35 -2.14
C ALA A 409 -47.55 -30.47 -1.14
N LEU A 410 -48.80 -30.64 -1.61
CA LEU A 410 -49.98 -30.82 -0.75
C LEU A 410 -50.38 -32.29 -0.52
N ARG A 411 -49.75 -33.25 -1.20
CA ARG A 411 -50.09 -34.68 -1.13
C ARG A 411 -49.38 -35.41 0.05
N TYR A 412 -48.30 -34.85 0.55
CA TYR A 412 -47.57 -35.45 1.69
C TYR A 412 -48.01 -34.76 3.02
N ASP A 413 -49.00 -35.39 3.65
CA ASP A 413 -49.24 -35.43 5.10
C ASP A 413 -49.27 -36.84 5.58
#